data_3b9a10eceb506eef3353598702f10a7c
#
_entry.id   3b9a10eceb506eef3353598702f10a7c
#
_cell.length_a   1.000
_cell.length_b   1.000
_cell.length_c   1.000
_cell.angle_alpha   90.00
_cell.angle_beta   90.00
_cell.angle_gamma   90.00
#
_symmetry.space_group_name_H-M   'P 1'
#
loop_
_entity.id
_entity.type
_entity.pdbx_description
1 polymer ?
#
loop_
_entity_poly.entity_id
_entity_poly.type
_entity_poly.pdbx_seq_one_letter_code
_entity_poly.pdbx_strand_id
1 'polypeptide(L)'
;GPKRSYRRDAVDDYRSEMAGLIKRYGDDLSRCDFIAAMKLASNGREPDEIAKAMAEASPAIMDRKAGHEADYIQRTLQKVMELPQVQEARAELARQAQRKGPEPGM
;
A
#
# COMPACT_ATOMS: atom_id res chain seq x y z
N GLY A 1 7.08 25.11 5.90
CA GLY A 1 7.22 24.40 5.45
C GLY A 1 6.46 23.24 5.35
N PRO A 2 6.28 23.00 4.37
CA PRO A 2 5.59 21.99 4.14
C PRO A 2 5.86 20.78 4.76
N LYS A 3 5.35 20.63 5.82
CA LYS A 3 5.47 19.55 6.46
C LYS A 3 5.02 18.42 5.75
N ARG A 4 4.16 18.50 4.89
CA ARG A 4 3.68 17.40 4.26
C ARG A 4 4.73 16.76 3.53
N SER A 5 5.73 17.38 3.28
CA SER A 5 6.79 16.79 2.58
C SER A 5 7.38 15.65 3.33
N TYR A 6 7.04 15.49 4.58
CA TYR A 6 7.56 14.41 5.30
C TYR A 6 6.86 13.13 5.00
N ARG A 7 5.83 13.14 4.24
CA ARG A 7 5.18 11.92 3.89
C ARG A 7 6.14 11.13 3.05
N ARG A 8 6.39 9.91 3.43
CA ARG A 8 7.37 9.08 2.75
C ARG A 8 6.86 8.67 1.38
N ASP A 9 7.78 8.41 0.49
CA ASP A 9 7.47 7.86 -0.79
C ASP A 9 6.84 6.49 -0.58
N ALA A 10 5.91 6.10 -1.39
CA ALA A 10 5.24 4.82 -1.26
C ALA A 10 6.22 3.66 -1.39
N VAL A 11 7.25 3.79 -2.21
CA VAL A 11 8.25 2.74 -2.34
C VAL A 11 9.00 2.55 -1.03
N ASP A 12 9.35 3.65 -0.36
CA ASP A 12 10.05 3.56 0.92
C ASP A 12 9.15 2.96 1.98
N ASP A 13 7.89 3.32 1.99
CA ASP A 13 6.93 2.77 2.91
C ASP A 13 6.80 1.27 2.69
N TYR A 14 6.71 0.87 1.44
CA TYR A 14 6.55 -0.53 1.09
C TYR A 14 7.77 -1.33 1.54
N ARG A 15 8.97 -0.81 1.31
CA ARG A 15 10.20 -1.48 1.74
C ARG A 15 10.24 -1.64 3.24
N SER A 16 9.82 -0.60 3.94
CA SER A 16 9.82 -0.63 5.40
C SER A 16 8.86 -1.70 5.92
N GLU A 17 7.66 -1.77 5.35
CA GLU A 17 6.69 -2.78 5.75
C GLU A 17 7.23 -4.17 5.44
N MET A 18 7.81 -4.34 4.26
CA MET A 18 8.30 -5.65 3.85
C MET A 18 9.42 -6.14 4.75
N ALA A 19 10.28 -5.24 5.20
CA ALA A 19 11.38 -5.64 6.06
C ALA A 19 10.88 -6.33 7.32
N GLY A 20 9.83 -5.77 7.93
CA GLY A 20 9.25 -6.38 9.12
C GLY A 20 8.50 -7.66 8.81
N LEU A 21 7.79 -7.68 7.70
CA LEU A 21 6.99 -8.84 7.34
C LEU A 21 7.85 -10.05 6.95
N ILE A 22 8.96 -9.79 6.31
CA ILE A 22 9.86 -10.86 5.92
C ILE A 22 10.45 -11.55 7.16
N LYS A 23 10.67 -10.82 8.23
CA LYS A 23 11.15 -11.42 9.45
C LYS A 23 10.14 -12.40 10.01
N ARG A 24 8.86 -12.16 9.82
CA ARG A 24 7.83 -13.01 10.34
C ARG A 24 7.40 -14.08 9.38
N TYR A 25 7.27 -13.73 8.11
CA TYR A 25 6.66 -14.61 7.12
C TYR A 25 7.56 -14.80 5.90
N GLY A 26 8.85 -14.79 6.11
CA GLY A 26 9.80 -14.80 5.00
C GLY A 26 9.71 -15.99 4.05
N ASP A 27 9.08 -17.07 4.49
CA ASP A 27 8.90 -18.22 3.65
C ASP A 27 7.79 -17.97 2.65
N ASP A 28 6.95 -16.98 2.84
CA ASP A 28 5.79 -16.75 2.00
C ASP A 28 5.79 -15.30 1.55
N LEU A 29 6.55 -15.02 0.51
CA LEU A 29 6.70 -13.66 0.03
C LEU A 29 5.41 -13.09 -0.55
N SER A 30 4.55 -13.94 -1.10
CA SER A 30 3.25 -13.45 -1.58
C SER A 30 2.39 -12.95 -0.44
N ARG A 31 2.48 -13.61 0.69
CA ARG A 31 1.74 -13.17 1.86
C ARG A 31 2.29 -11.85 2.36
N CYS A 32 3.61 -11.69 2.34
CA CYS A 32 4.23 -10.44 2.74
C CYS A 32 3.76 -9.30 1.85
N ASP A 33 3.73 -9.53 0.54
CA ASP A 33 3.26 -8.50 -0.39
C ASP A 33 1.81 -8.15 -0.14
N PHE A 34 0.99 -9.15 0.13
CA PHE A 34 -0.42 -8.90 0.36
C PHE A 34 -0.62 -8.01 1.59
N ILE A 35 0.07 -8.34 2.67
CA ILE A 35 -0.06 -7.57 3.91
C ILE A 35 0.51 -6.16 3.74
N ALA A 36 1.65 -6.04 3.08
CA ALA A 36 2.23 -4.71 2.86
C ALA A 36 1.30 -3.84 2.03
N ALA A 37 0.76 -4.40 0.95
CA ALA A 37 -0.16 -3.65 0.11
C ALA A 37 -1.42 -3.27 0.90
N MET A 38 -1.91 -4.18 1.74
CA MET A 38 -3.07 -3.92 2.56
C MET A 38 -2.81 -2.76 3.51
N LYS A 39 -1.64 -2.71 4.11
CA LYS A 39 -1.30 -1.63 5.03
C LYS A 39 -1.20 -0.30 4.32
N LEU A 40 -0.58 -0.27 3.16
CA LEU A 40 -0.48 0.97 2.40
C LEU A 40 -1.87 1.44 1.97
N ALA A 41 -2.70 0.53 1.51
CA ALA A 41 -4.05 0.89 1.10
C ALA A 41 -4.88 1.41 2.28
N SER A 42 -4.72 0.78 3.44
CA SER A 42 -5.43 1.21 4.65
C SER A 42 -4.96 2.57 5.12
N ASN A 43 -3.75 2.95 4.77
CA ASN A 43 -3.22 4.26 5.12
C ASN A 43 -3.52 5.31 4.06
N GLY A 44 -4.30 4.97 3.06
CA GLY A 44 -4.77 5.94 2.09
C GLY A 44 -3.98 6.03 0.80
N ARG A 45 -2.95 5.20 0.64
CA ARG A 45 -2.19 5.23 -0.60
C ARG A 45 -3.08 4.77 -1.75
N GLU A 46 -2.92 5.39 -2.89
CA GLU A 46 -3.72 5.03 -4.05
C GLU A 46 -3.20 3.75 -4.69
N PRO A 47 -4.06 2.98 -5.32
CA PRO A 47 -3.61 1.74 -5.95
C PRO A 47 -2.45 1.92 -6.92
N ASP A 48 -2.41 3.02 -7.64
CA ASP A 48 -1.32 3.31 -8.58
C ASP A 48 0.01 3.42 -7.84
N GLU A 49 0.01 4.07 -6.69
CA GLU A 49 1.22 4.22 -5.88
C GLU A 49 1.68 2.88 -5.37
N ILE A 50 0.72 2.06 -4.93
CA ILE A 50 1.05 0.76 -4.39
C ILE A 50 1.59 -0.15 -5.49
N ALA A 51 0.99 -0.08 -6.67
CA ALA A 51 1.44 -0.89 -7.79
C ALA A 51 2.88 -0.56 -8.15
N LYS A 52 3.20 0.72 -8.17
CA LYS A 52 4.55 1.15 -8.49
C LYS A 52 5.53 0.68 -7.41
N ALA A 53 5.12 0.79 -6.15
CA ALA A 53 5.97 0.35 -5.05
C ALA A 53 6.23 -1.14 -5.13
N MET A 54 5.22 -1.93 -5.45
CA MET A 54 5.39 -3.36 -5.61
C MET A 54 6.33 -3.68 -6.76
N ALA A 55 6.17 -3.00 -7.87
CA ALA A 55 7.02 -3.25 -9.02
C ALA A 55 8.49 -2.99 -8.70
N GLU A 56 8.75 -2.04 -7.84
CA GLU A 56 10.14 -1.66 -7.52
C GLU A 56 10.71 -2.36 -6.30
N ALA A 57 9.87 -2.83 -5.40
CA ALA A 57 10.36 -3.29 -4.11
C ALA A 57 9.93 -4.68 -3.69
N SER A 58 9.09 -5.35 -4.45
CA SER A 58 8.61 -6.66 -4.04
C SER A 58 9.63 -7.76 -4.34
N PRO A 59 10.11 -8.49 -3.33
CA PRO A 59 11.01 -9.60 -3.58
C PRO A 59 10.34 -10.73 -4.35
N ALA A 60 9.03 -10.91 -4.17
CA ALA A 60 8.32 -11.97 -4.88
C ALA A 60 8.32 -11.68 -6.38
N ILE A 61 8.25 -10.42 -6.76
CA ILE A 61 8.29 -10.05 -8.15
C ILE A 61 9.65 -10.32 -8.76
N MET A 62 10.69 -10.02 -8.00
CA MET A 62 12.03 -10.25 -8.48
C MET A 62 12.33 -11.70 -8.71
N ASP A 63 11.68 -12.58 -7.97
CA ASP A 63 11.85 -13.99 -8.12
C ASP A 63 11.00 -14.60 -9.21
N ARG A 64 10.04 -13.88 -9.75
CA ARG A 64 9.13 -14.44 -10.73
C ARG A 64 9.67 -14.28 -12.11
N LYS A 65 9.15 -15.06 -13.04
CA LYS A 65 9.57 -14.95 -14.40
C LYS A 65 9.07 -13.66 -14.98
N ALA A 66 9.86 -13.08 -15.81
CA ALA A 66 9.50 -11.85 -16.47
C ALA A 66 8.21 -12.04 -17.24
N GLY A 67 7.39 -11.04 -17.24
CA GLY A 67 6.13 -11.06 -17.96
C GLY A 67 4.91 -11.35 -17.12
N HIS A 68 5.12 -11.74 -15.86
CA HIS A 68 3.99 -12.02 -14.98
C HIS A 68 3.82 -11.00 -13.87
N GLU A 69 4.69 -10.01 -13.82
CA GLU A 69 4.68 -9.04 -12.73
C GLU A 69 3.41 -8.23 -12.69
N ALA A 70 2.97 -7.74 -13.85
CA ALA A 70 1.79 -6.89 -13.88
C ALA A 70 0.55 -7.64 -13.44
N ASP A 71 0.44 -8.90 -13.83
CA ASP A 71 -0.70 -9.71 -13.45
C ASP A 71 -0.70 -9.98 -11.95
N TYR A 72 0.46 -10.28 -11.40
CA TYR A 72 0.60 -10.53 -9.98
C TYR A 72 0.19 -9.29 -9.17
N ILE A 73 0.67 -8.12 -9.58
CA ILE A 73 0.35 -6.88 -8.89
C ILE A 73 -1.14 -6.60 -8.98
N GLN A 74 -1.71 -6.73 -10.15
CA GLN A 74 -3.12 -6.45 -10.37
C GLN A 74 -3.99 -7.35 -9.50
N ARG A 75 -3.71 -8.62 -9.47
CA ARG A 75 -4.53 -9.54 -8.70
C ARG A 75 -4.40 -9.29 -7.21
N THR A 76 -3.18 -8.96 -6.76
CA THR A 76 -2.96 -8.66 -5.35
C THR A 76 -3.75 -7.41 -4.98
N LEU A 77 -3.64 -6.36 -5.79
CA LEU A 77 -4.32 -5.11 -5.47
C LEU A 77 -5.83 -5.24 -5.55
N GLN A 78 -6.33 -6.01 -6.48
CA GLN A 78 -7.76 -6.21 -6.57
C GLN A 78 -8.30 -6.81 -5.29
N LYS A 79 -7.64 -7.84 -4.78
CA LYS A 79 -8.06 -8.48 -3.56
C LYS A 79 -7.93 -7.56 -2.37
N VAL A 80 -6.84 -6.81 -2.31
CA VAL A 80 -6.60 -5.89 -1.19
C VAL A 80 -7.69 -4.82 -1.16
N MET A 81 -8.00 -4.22 -2.32
CA MET A 81 -8.95 -3.13 -2.34
C MET A 81 -10.39 -3.59 -2.07
N GLU A 82 -10.63 -4.89 -2.18
CA GLU A 82 -11.95 -5.44 -1.88
C GLU A 82 -12.13 -5.81 -0.43
N LEU A 83 -11.08 -5.79 0.37
CA LEU A 83 -11.19 -6.16 1.77
C LEU A 83 -12.03 -5.15 2.53
N PRO A 84 -13.00 -5.61 3.30
CA PRO A 84 -13.83 -4.67 4.08
C PRO A 84 -13.01 -3.79 5.00
N GLN A 85 -11.99 -4.32 5.64
CA GLN A 85 -11.19 -3.52 6.55
C GLN A 85 -10.41 -2.43 5.83
N VAL A 86 -10.01 -2.68 4.57
CA VAL A 86 -9.33 -1.65 3.80
C VAL A 86 -10.33 -0.58 3.40
N GLN A 87 -11.51 -1.00 2.96
CA GLN A 87 -12.53 -0.06 2.56
C GLN A 87 -12.96 0.81 3.73
N GLU A 88 -13.09 0.22 4.90
CA GLU A 88 -13.48 0.98 6.08
C GLU A 88 -12.37 1.95 6.50
N ALA A 89 -11.13 1.53 6.47
CA ALA A 89 -10.03 2.40 6.84
C ALA A 89 -9.94 3.60 5.88
N ARG A 90 -10.11 3.34 4.59
CA ARG A 90 -10.06 4.41 3.61
C ARG A 90 -11.25 5.35 3.77
N ALA A 91 -12.43 4.80 4.08
CA ALA A 91 -13.60 5.64 4.30
C ALA A 91 -13.42 6.53 5.52
N GLU A 92 -12.79 5.99 6.56
CA GLU A 92 -12.54 6.77 7.76
C GLU A 92 -11.55 7.92 7.49
N LEU A 93 -10.52 7.66 6.68
CA LEU A 93 -9.59 8.71 6.32
C LEU A 93 -10.28 9.81 5.52
N ALA A 94 -11.19 9.43 4.64
CA ALA A 94 -11.94 10.41 3.87
C ALA A 94 -12.83 11.26 4.78
N ARG A 95 -13.44 10.64 5.79
CA ARG A 95 -14.27 11.38 6.74
C ARG A 95 -13.41 12.34 7.55
N GLN A 96 -12.23 11.91 7.96
CA GLN A 96 -11.33 12.77 8.71
C GLN A 96 -10.86 13.94 7.86
N ALA A 97 -10.59 13.72 6.61
CA ALA A 97 -10.16 14.78 5.73
C ALA A 97 -11.25 15.82 5.56
N GLN A 98 -12.51 15.38 5.49
CA GLN A 98 -13.59 16.30 5.39
C GLN A 98 -13.77 17.10 6.65
N ARG A 99 -13.61 16.48 7.79
CA ARG A 99 -13.74 17.17 9.06
C ARG A 99 -12.67 18.22 9.23
N LYS A 100 -11.48 17.94 8.74
CA LYS A 100 -10.41 18.88 8.87
C LYS A 100 -10.41 19.87 7.75
N GLY A 101 -11.27 19.75 6.82
CA GLY A 101 -11.29 20.65 5.71
C GLY A 101 -11.58 22.01 6.11
N PRO A 102 -11.51 22.84 5.23
CA PRO A 102 -11.65 24.22 5.50
C PRO A 102 -12.98 24.47 6.00
N GLU A 103 -13.22 24.77 6.66
CA GLU A 103 -14.29 25.03 7.07
C GLU A 103 -14.65 26.03 7.00
N PRO A 104 -14.98 26.28 6.78
CA PRO A 104 -15.27 27.18 6.50
C PRO A 104 -15.69 28.01 7.14
N GLY A 105 -15.52 28.09 7.46
CA GLY A 105 -15.66 28.95 7.93
C GLY A 105 -16.39 29.53 7.93
N MET A 106 -16.42 29.19 7.76
CA MET A 106 -16.66 29.50 7.58
C MET A 106 -17.00 29.89 7.67
#